data_a2c8498d5cc2ef703b05babbb7521775
#
_entry.id   a2c8498d5cc2ef703b05babbb7521775
#
_cell.length_a   1.000
_cell.length_b   1.000
_cell.length_c   1.000
_cell.angle_alpha   90.00
_cell.angle_beta   90.00
_cell.angle_gamma   90.00
#
_symmetry.space_group_name_H-M   'P 1'
#
loop_
_entity.id
_entity.type
_entity.pdbx_description
1 polymer ?
#
loop_
_entity_poly.entity_id
_entity_poly.type
_entity_poly.pdbx_seq_one_letter_code
_entity_poly.pdbx_strand_id
1 'polypeptide(L)'
;GHPDKLRVLDVDQPMALACGVGNGHILLSTSLMRRLDPTQLRVVLAHEQAHIANRDVLHRLIAVVLSSIQLPGTRRRLLRDLELALEQRCDFAAADEVGCPVAVAETIVAVEKIFRQHAKEQVPLAMAFFSDFIPERVEALLSPKHSSVSYLGPMLGILVLVFCSLSTGWL
;
A
#
# COMPACT_ATOMS: atom_id res chain seq x y z
N GLY A 1 -7.04 -19.19 2.46
CA GLY A 1 -7.70 -17.89 2.46
C GLY A 1 -9.18 -18.04 2.74
N HIS A 2 -9.77 -17.14 3.52
CA HIS A 2 -11.22 -17.15 3.78
C HIS A 2 -11.95 -16.61 2.55
N PRO A 3 -12.79 -17.41 1.86
CA PRO A 3 -13.54 -16.98 0.68
C PRO A 3 -14.52 -15.83 0.97
N ASP A 4 -14.90 -15.65 2.23
CA ASP A 4 -15.88 -14.64 2.65
C ASP A 4 -15.34 -13.20 2.62
N LYS A 5 -14.05 -13.00 2.41
CA LYS A 5 -13.41 -11.69 2.41
C LYS A 5 -13.22 -11.06 1.03
N LEU A 6 -13.37 -11.85 -0.05
CA LEU A 6 -13.26 -11.34 -1.41
C LEU A 6 -14.64 -10.96 -1.96
N ARG A 7 -14.78 -9.72 -2.39
CA ARG A 7 -15.96 -9.20 -3.09
C ARG A 7 -15.58 -8.78 -4.50
N VAL A 8 -16.17 -9.44 -5.47
CA VAL A 8 -15.99 -9.09 -6.88
C VAL A 8 -17.05 -8.06 -7.28
N LEU A 9 -16.61 -6.97 -7.88
CA LEU A 9 -17.44 -5.89 -8.39
C LEU A 9 -17.45 -5.94 -9.92
N ASP A 10 -18.63 -5.99 -10.51
CA ASP A 10 -18.76 -5.94 -11.97
C ASP A 10 -18.75 -4.49 -12.45
N VAL A 11 -17.53 -3.95 -12.57
CA VAL A 11 -17.27 -2.58 -13.03
C VAL A 11 -16.10 -2.57 -14.01
N ASP A 12 -16.16 -1.64 -14.96
CA ASP A 12 -15.13 -1.49 -16.00
C ASP A 12 -13.85 -0.82 -15.47
N GLN A 13 -13.95 -0.09 -14.36
CA GLN A 13 -12.78 0.51 -13.73
C GLN A 13 -11.91 -0.59 -13.09
N PRO A 14 -10.63 -0.73 -13.48
CA PRO A 14 -9.72 -1.65 -12.82
C PRO A 14 -9.51 -1.21 -11.37
N MET A 15 -9.72 -2.14 -10.44
CA MET A 15 -9.64 -1.85 -9.00
C MET A 15 -9.28 -3.10 -8.22
N ALA A 16 -8.34 -2.97 -7.30
CA ALA A 16 -8.11 -3.88 -6.17
C ALA A 16 -7.93 -3.01 -4.92
N LEU A 17 -8.61 -3.33 -3.85
CA LEU A 17 -8.58 -2.49 -2.65
C LEU A 17 -8.93 -3.31 -1.40
N ALA A 18 -8.03 -3.28 -0.41
CA ALA A 18 -8.32 -3.71 0.95
C ALA A 18 -9.10 -2.62 1.70
N CYS A 19 -10.27 -2.95 2.23
CA CYS A 19 -11.10 -1.99 2.97
C CYS A 19 -11.62 -2.58 4.28
N GLY A 20 -11.89 -1.69 5.26
CA GLY A 20 -12.39 -2.03 6.59
C GLY A 20 -11.33 -1.94 7.69
N VAL A 21 -11.75 -1.50 8.88
CA VAL A 21 -10.85 -1.26 10.04
C VAL A 21 -10.71 -2.51 10.93
N GLY A 22 -11.63 -3.46 10.85
CA GLY A 22 -11.65 -4.69 11.67
C GLY A 22 -11.67 -5.94 10.79
N ASN A 23 -12.86 -6.42 10.47
CA ASN A 23 -13.05 -7.49 9.50
C ASN A 23 -12.94 -6.93 8.08
N GLY A 24 -11.71 -6.76 7.60
CA GLY A 24 -11.46 -6.22 6.27
C GLY A 24 -11.91 -7.16 5.15
N HIS A 25 -12.25 -6.57 4.00
CA HIS A 25 -12.55 -7.29 2.75
C HIS A 25 -11.67 -6.76 1.62
N ILE A 26 -11.46 -7.60 0.63
CA ILE A 26 -10.81 -7.22 -0.63
C ILE A 26 -11.91 -6.95 -1.64
N LEU A 27 -11.93 -5.76 -2.22
CA LEU A 27 -12.74 -5.42 -3.37
C LEU A 27 -11.90 -5.60 -4.63
N LEU A 28 -12.38 -6.38 -5.58
CA LEU A 28 -11.67 -6.64 -6.83
C LEU A 28 -12.64 -6.50 -8.01
N SER A 29 -12.26 -5.70 -9.01
CA SER A 29 -13.10 -5.53 -10.19
C SER A 29 -12.94 -6.66 -11.20
N THR A 30 -14.03 -6.99 -11.92
CA THR A 30 -14.00 -7.94 -13.04
C THR A 30 -13.06 -7.46 -14.16
N SER A 31 -12.98 -6.15 -14.36
CA SER A 31 -12.07 -5.53 -15.32
C SER A 31 -10.59 -5.84 -15.02
N LEU A 32 -10.17 -5.71 -13.76
CA LEU A 32 -8.79 -6.04 -13.37
C LEU A 32 -8.55 -7.55 -13.45
N MET A 33 -9.49 -8.38 -12.96
CA MET A 33 -9.38 -9.84 -13.02
C MET A 33 -9.18 -10.39 -14.43
N ARG A 34 -9.83 -9.80 -15.43
CA ARG A 34 -9.71 -10.23 -16.84
C ARG A 34 -8.38 -9.87 -17.49
N ARG A 35 -7.64 -8.90 -16.93
CA ARG A 35 -6.39 -8.38 -17.47
C ARG A 35 -5.15 -8.99 -16.83
N LEU A 36 -5.31 -9.67 -15.69
CA LEU A 36 -4.22 -10.31 -14.97
C LEU A 36 -4.20 -11.81 -15.25
N ASP A 37 -3.01 -12.36 -15.37
CA ASP A 37 -2.83 -13.80 -15.35
C ASP A 37 -3.04 -14.40 -13.94
N PRO A 38 -3.14 -15.74 -13.80
CA PRO A 38 -3.37 -16.36 -12.49
C PRO A 38 -2.27 -16.08 -11.46
N THR A 39 -1.02 -15.92 -11.86
CA THR A 39 0.09 -15.60 -10.96
C THR A 39 0.00 -14.16 -10.48
N GLN A 40 -0.23 -13.23 -11.39
CA GLN A 40 -0.45 -11.81 -11.06
C GLN A 40 -1.65 -11.62 -10.16
N LEU A 41 -2.74 -12.34 -10.41
CA LEU A 41 -3.93 -12.29 -9.56
C LEU A 41 -3.63 -12.79 -8.14
N ARG A 42 -2.86 -13.87 -7.99
CA ARG A 42 -2.41 -14.36 -6.68
C ARG A 42 -1.57 -13.31 -5.96
N VAL A 43 -0.65 -12.66 -6.65
CA VAL A 43 0.19 -11.59 -6.08
C VAL A 43 -0.69 -10.44 -5.58
N VAL A 44 -1.63 -9.95 -6.40
CA VAL A 44 -2.54 -8.86 -6.01
C VAL A 44 -3.36 -9.25 -4.78
N LEU A 45 -3.92 -10.46 -4.74
CA LEU A 45 -4.71 -10.93 -3.60
C LEU A 45 -3.87 -11.07 -2.33
N ALA A 46 -2.65 -11.59 -2.43
CA ALA A 46 -1.72 -11.69 -1.29
C ALA A 46 -1.33 -10.30 -0.75
N HIS A 47 -1.07 -9.35 -1.63
CA HIS A 47 -0.79 -7.96 -1.28
C HIS A 47 -1.96 -7.30 -0.54
N GLU A 48 -3.18 -7.37 -1.07
CA GLU A 48 -4.38 -6.83 -0.42
C GLU A 48 -4.69 -7.53 0.91
N GLN A 49 -4.43 -8.83 0.99
CA GLN A 49 -4.59 -9.58 2.24
C GLN A 49 -3.59 -9.12 3.31
N ALA A 50 -2.37 -8.75 2.92
CA ALA A 50 -1.37 -8.21 3.83
C ALA A 50 -1.82 -6.85 4.41
N HIS A 51 -2.42 -5.97 3.63
CA HIS A 51 -3.01 -4.72 4.13
C HIS A 51 -4.08 -4.96 5.21
N ILE A 52 -4.94 -5.96 5.00
CA ILE A 52 -5.97 -6.33 6.00
C ILE A 52 -5.32 -6.91 7.26
N ALA A 53 -4.38 -7.85 7.11
CA ALA A 53 -3.72 -8.52 8.22
C ALA A 53 -2.96 -7.52 9.10
N ASN A 54 -2.33 -6.54 8.48
CA ASN A 54 -1.56 -5.50 9.16
C ASN A 54 -2.42 -4.29 9.62
N ARG A 55 -3.72 -4.28 9.34
CA ARG A 55 -4.63 -3.17 9.69
C ARG A 55 -4.17 -1.81 9.15
N ASP A 56 -3.70 -1.76 7.91
CA ASP A 56 -3.07 -0.57 7.33
C ASP A 56 -4.02 0.62 7.25
N VAL A 57 -5.32 0.38 7.05
CA VAL A 57 -6.35 1.43 7.11
C VAL A 57 -6.33 2.15 8.46
N LEU A 58 -6.14 1.41 9.57
CA LEU A 58 -6.04 2.00 10.90
C LEU A 58 -4.73 2.80 11.06
N HIS A 59 -3.60 2.27 10.59
CA HIS A 59 -2.33 2.98 10.63
C HIS A 59 -2.36 4.29 9.85
N ARG A 60 -2.94 4.29 8.64
CA ARG A 60 -3.15 5.49 7.82
C ARG A 60 -4.02 6.52 8.56
N LEU A 61 -5.13 6.08 9.15
CA LEU A 61 -6.04 6.95 9.91
C LEU A 61 -5.32 7.61 11.10
N ILE A 62 -4.63 6.82 11.92
CA ILE A 62 -3.87 7.32 13.06
C ILE A 62 -2.80 8.33 12.61
N ALA A 63 -2.06 8.01 11.54
CA ALA A 63 -1.03 8.91 11.01
C ALA A 63 -1.61 10.24 10.51
N VAL A 64 -2.75 10.22 9.82
CA VAL A 64 -3.44 11.43 9.36
C VAL A 64 -3.86 12.30 10.55
N VAL A 65 -4.44 11.70 11.60
CA VAL A 65 -4.87 12.43 12.81
C VAL A 65 -3.65 13.00 13.54
N LEU A 66 -2.64 12.19 13.83
CA LEU A 66 -1.45 12.64 14.57
C LEU A 66 -0.62 13.67 13.80
N SER A 67 -0.60 13.59 12.47
CA SER A 67 0.13 14.55 11.63
C SER A 67 -0.61 15.87 11.40
N SER A 68 -1.88 15.98 11.83
CA SER A 68 -2.70 17.18 11.59
C SER A 68 -2.16 18.44 12.30
N ILE A 69 -1.43 18.26 13.38
CA ILE A 69 -0.79 19.35 14.16
C ILE A 69 0.58 19.78 13.60
N GLN A 70 1.07 19.12 12.56
CA GLN A 70 2.39 19.38 12.00
C GLN A 70 2.35 20.39 10.85
N LEU A 71 3.50 20.99 10.54
CA LEU A 71 3.66 21.87 9.38
C LEU A 71 3.37 21.10 8.09
N PRO A 72 2.73 21.72 7.09
CA PRO A 72 2.28 21.04 5.86
C PRO A 72 3.38 20.26 5.12
N GLY A 73 4.61 20.78 5.09
CA GLY A 73 5.75 20.11 4.46
C GLY A 73 6.18 18.84 5.17
N THR A 74 6.30 18.90 6.50
CA THR A 74 6.65 17.75 7.35
C THR A 74 5.56 16.68 7.31
N ARG A 75 4.29 17.11 7.42
CA ARG A 75 3.12 16.23 7.31
C ARG A 75 3.12 15.44 5.99
N ARG A 76 3.34 16.13 4.87
CA ARG A 76 3.36 15.47 3.55
C ARG A 76 4.47 14.43 3.45
N ARG A 77 5.68 14.74 3.92
CA ARG A 77 6.79 13.77 3.95
C ARG A 77 6.45 12.56 4.79
N LEU A 78 6.00 12.79 6.02
CA LEU A 78 5.66 11.73 6.96
C LEU A 78 4.62 10.77 6.39
N LEU A 79 3.53 11.30 5.81
CA LEU A 79 2.47 10.46 5.22
C LEU A 79 2.99 9.71 3.99
N ARG A 80 3.83 10.32 3.17
CA ARG A 80 4.47 9.69 2.03
C ARG A 80 5.39 8.54 2.44
N ASP A 81 6.26 8.77 3.42
CA ASP A 81 7.22 7.76 3.89
C ASP A 81 6.50 6.59 4.56
N LEU A 82 5.42 6.87 5.31
CA LEU A 82 4.56 5.83 5.85
C LEU A 82 3.91 5.01 4.75
N GLU A 83 3.34 5.65 3.73
CA GLU A 83 2.69 4.97 2.61
C GLU A 83 3.66 4.04 1.90
N LEU A 84 4.86 4.51 1.55
CA LEU A 84 5.90 3.68 0.95
C LEU A 84 6.26 2.47 1.85
N ALA A 85 6.41 2.67 3.15
CA ALA A 85 6.73 1.59 4.08
C ALA A 85 5.61 0.54 4.17
N LEU A 86 4.34 0.96 4.15
CA LEU A 86 3.19 0.06 4.15
C LEU A 86 3.15 -0.77 2.85
N GLU A 87 3.33 -0.12 1.70
CA GLU A 87 3.36 -0.78 0.40
C GLU A 87 4.50 -1.80 0.31
N GLN A 88 5.74 -1.42 0.65
CA GLN A 88 6.87 -2.34 0.64
C GLN A 88 6.66 -3.56 1.55
N ARG A 89 6.06 -3.36 2.74
CA ARG A 89 5.74 -4.45 3.65
C ARG A 89 4.74 -5.44 3.03
N CYS A 90 3.71 -4.94 2.35
CA CYS A 90 2.73 -5.78 1.68
C CYS A 90 3.33 -6.50 0.47
N ASP A 91 4.25 -5.84 -0.26
CA ASP A 91 4.99 -6.46 -1.35
C ASP A 91 5.87 -7.61 -0.87
N PHE A 92 6.58 -7.43 0.24
CA PHE A 92 7.37 -8.51 0.84
C PHE A 92 6.50 -9.67 1.32
N ALA A 93 5.36 -9.39 1.94
CA ALA A 93 4.42 -10.43 2.35
C ALA A 93 3.87 -11.20 1.14
N ALA A 94 3.56 -10.53 0.04
CA ALA A 94 3.16 -11.16 -1.21
C ALA A 94 4.30 -11.99 -1.81
N ALA A 95 5.55 -11.50 -1.75
CA ALA A 95 6.72 -12.22 -2.23
C ALA A 95 6.99 -13.50 -1.43
N ASP A 96 6.80 -13.45 -0.12
CA ASP A 96 6.92 -14.62 0.76
C ASP A 96 5.82 -15.66 0.46
N GLU A 97 4.57 -15.22 0.24
CA GLU A 97 3.44 -16.12 -0.07
C GLU A 97 3.57 -16.77 -1.45
N VAL A 98 4.01 -16.02 -2.46
CA VAL A 98 4.17 -16.52 -3.83
C VAL A 98 5.50 -17.25 -4.04
N GLY A 99 6.49 -16.96 -3.19
CA GLY A 99 7.84 -17.52 -3.28
C GLY A 99 8.71 -16.92 -4.38
N CYS A 100 8.32 -15.77 -4.96
CA CYS A 100 9.03 -15.17 -6.07
C CYS A 100 8.94 -13.61 -6.06
N PRO A 101 9.96 -12.91 -5.54
CA PRO A 101 9.99 -11.45 -5.53
C PRO A 101 9.92 -10.81 -6.92
N VAL A 102 10.50 -11.48 -7.93
CA VAL A 102 10.46 -11.01 -9.31
C VAL A 102 9.04 -10.99 -9.86
N ALA A 103 8.24 -12.04 -9.58
CA ALA A 103 6.85 -12.09 -10.01
C ALA A 103 6.01 -10.96 -9.36
N VAL A 104 6.34 -10.58 -8.12
CA VAL A 104 5.69 -9.43 -7.46
C VAL A 104 6.10 -8.12 -8.14
N ALA A 105 7.38 -7.92 -8.42
CA ALA A 105 7.86 -6.73 -9.12
C ALA A 105 7.24 -6.57 -10.51
N GLU A 106 7.17 -7.64 -11.28
CA GLU A 106 6.50 -7.68 -12.59
C GLU A 106 5.00 -7.36 -12.46
N THR A 107 4.34 -7.89 -11.45
CA THR A 107 2.91 -7.63 -11.20
C THR A 107 2.65 -6.17 -10.85
N ILE A 108 3.49 -5.54 -10.01
CA ILE A 108 3.40 -4.12 -9.69
C ILE A 108 3.41 -3.29 -10.98
N VAL A 109 4.36 -3.57 -11.88
CA VAL A 109 4.49 -2.85 -13.16
C VAL A 109 3.28 -3.12 -14.08
N ALA A 110 2.80 -4.37 -14.13
CA ALA A 110 1.65 -4.75 -14.95
C ALA A 110 0.36 -4.05 -14.47
N VAL A 111 0.09 -4.06 -13.17
CA VAL A 111 -1.07 -3.40 -12.56
C VAL A 111 -1.03 -1.89 -12.81
N GLU A 112 0.13 -1.26 -12.61
CA GLU A 112 0.30 0.17 -12.90
C GLU A 112 0.03 0.50 -14.36
N LYS A 113 0.52 -0.32 -15.28
CA LYS A 113 0.26 -0.13 -16.72
C LYS A 113 -1.24 -0.19 -17.03
N ILE A 114 -1.96 -1.13 -16.40
CA ILE A 114 -3.42 -1.26 -16.53
C ILE A 114 -4.12 0.00 -16.03
N PHE A 115 -3.74 0.49 -14.84
CA PHE A 115 -4.33 1.69 -14.26
C PHE A 115 -4.05 2.94 -15.08
N ARG A 116 -2.81 3.11 -15.56
CA ARG A 116 -2.45 4.26 -16.42
C ARG A 116 -3.18 4.24 -17.76
N GLN A 117 -3.38 3.08 -18.35
CA GLN A 117 -4.16 2.97 -19.58
C GLN A 117 -5.60 3.42 -19.37
N HIS A 118 -6.22 2.95 -18.28
CA HIS A 118 -7.59 3.35 -17.95
C HIS A 118 -7.71 4.83 -17.58
N ALA A 119 -6.74 5.39 -16.85
CA ALA A 119 -6.71 6.80 -16.46
C ALA A 119 -6.57 7.77 -17.65
N LYS A 120 -5.95 7.34 -18.75
CA LYS A 120 -5.91 8.14 -19.99
C LYS A 120 -7.27 8.24 -20.67
N GLU A 121 -8.15 7.28 -20.41
CA GLU A 121 -9.50 7.22 -20.97
C GLU A 121 -10.52 7.97 -20.11
N GLN A 122 -10.27 8.15 -18.81
CA GLN A 122 -11.19 8.76 -17.86
C GLN A 122 -10.40 9.64 -16.86
N VAL A 123 -10.76 10.91 -16.78
CA VAL A 123 -10.28 12.02 -15.91
C VAL A 123 -9.32 11.70 -14.73
N PRO A 124 -8.21 12.47 -14.56
CA PRO A 124 -6.97 12.02 -13.90
C PRO A 124 -6.83 12.25 -12.39
N LEU A 125 -7.82 12.72 -11.63
CA LEU A 125 -7.55 13.33 -10.33
C LEU A 125 -7.34 12.36 -9.14
N ALA A 126 -7.88 11.14 -9.18
CA ALA A 126 -7.82 10.22 -8.04
C ALA A 126 -6.60 9.27 -8.06
N MET A 127 -5.94 9.12 -9.20
CA MET A 127 -4.92 8.10 -9.44
C MET A 127 -3.46 8.58 -9.22
N ALA A 128 -3.25 9.88 -9.02
CA ALA A 128 -1.90 10.45 -8.88
C ALA A 128 -1.17 10.00 -7.60
N PHE A 129 -1.88 9.46 -6.63
CA PHE A 129 -1.29 9.05 -5.35
C PHE A 129 -0.71 7.63 -5.34
N PHE A 130 -1.11 6.76 -6.27
CA PHE A 130 -0.71 5.35 -6.26
C PHE A 130 0.55 5.05 -7.09
N SER A 131 0.91 5.93 -8.04
CA SER A 131 2.02 5.69 -8.96
C SER A 131 3.39 6.19 -8.50
N ASP A 132 3.46 6.92 -7.39
CA ASP A 132 4.67 7.64 -7.00
C ASP A 132 5.81 6.75 -6.46
N PHE A 133 5.55 5.47 -6.13
CA PHE A 133 6.52 4.63 -5.41
C PHE A 133 6.96 3.36 -6.16
N ILE A 134 6.58 3.21 -7.42
CA ILE A 134 6.88 1.98 -8.16
C ILE A 134 8.37 1.69 -8.25
N PRO A 135 9.25 2.66 -8.59
CA PRO A 135 10.68 2.41 -8.63
C PRO A 135 11.23 1.94 -7.28
N GLU A 136 10.85 2.59 -6.19
CA GLU A 136 11.31 2.27 -4.83
C GLU A 136 10.80 0.91 -4.35
N ARG A 137 9.57 0.52 -4.72
CA ARG A 137 8.99 -0.79 -4.39
C ARG A 137 9.70 -1.91 -5.15
N VAL A 138 9.89 -1.72 -6.45
CA VAL A 138 10.59 -2.70 -7.31
C VAL A 138 12.05 -2.86 -6.89
N GLU A 139 12.76 -1.75 -6.62
CA GLU A 139 14.14 -1.78 -6.13
C GLU A 139 14.25 -2.53 -4.81
N ALA A 140 13.34 -2.29 -3.86
CA ALA A 140 13.32 -2.96 -2.58
C ALA A 140 13.13 -4.49 -2.71
N LEU A 141 12.24 -4.94 -3.60
CA LEU A 141 12.01 -6.36 -3.88
C LEU A 141 13.20 -7.06 -4.53
N LEU A 142 13.93 -6.36 -5.41
CA LEU A 142 15.04 -6.91 -6.18
C LEU A 142 16.39 -6.71 -5.49
N SER A 143 16.45 -5.93 -4.42
CA SER A 143 17.68 -5.69 -3.67
C SER A 143 18.07 -6.94 -2.87
N PRO A 144 19.37 -7.38 -2.90
CA PRO A 144 19.81 -8.52 -2.12
C PRO A 144 19.78 -8.31 -0.60
N LYS A 145 19.48 -7.10 -0.13
CA LYS A 145 19.30 -6.77 1.28
C LYS A 145 17.85 -7.02 1.72
N HIS A 146 17.40 -8.26 1.68
CA HIS A 146 16.27 -8.72 2.50
C HIS A 146 16.68 -8.79 3.99
N SER A 147 17.12 -7.71 4.57
CA SER A 147 17.13 -7.59 6.01
C SER A 147 15.71 -7.20 6.43
N SER A 148 15.11 -8.01 7.29
CA SER A 148 13.89 -7.70 8.00
C SER A 148 13.96 -6.25 8.52
N VAL A 149 13.43 -5.32 7.78
CA VAL A 149 13.33 -3.94 8.24
C VAL A 149 12.37 -3.95 9.42
N SER A 150 12.91 -3.83 10.61
CA SER A 150 12.11 -3.70 11.83
C SER A 150 11.36 -2.38 11.74
N TYR A 151 10.10 -2.46 11.38
CA TYR A 151 9.20 -1.29 11.24
C TYR A 151 8.87 -0.62 12.58
N LEU A 152 9.35 -1.16 13.70
CA LEU A 152 9.26 -0.50 15.01
C LEU A 152 10.04 0.82 15.05
N GLY A 153 11.15 0.93 14.34
CA GLY A 153 11.98 2.14 14.32
C GLY A 153 11.26 3.38 13.80
N PRO A 154 10.64 3.35 12.61
CA PRO A 154 9.88 4.48 12.08
C PRO A 154 8.67 4.84 12.93
N MET A 155 7.92 3.86 13.46
CA MET A 155 6.78 4.14 14.35
C MET A 155 7.22 4.77 15.67
N LEU A 156 8.32 4.31 16.27
CA LEU A 156 8.89 4.92 17.47
C LEU A 156 9.39 6.33 17.19
N GLY A 157 10.01 6.56 16.03
CA GLY A 157 10.45 7.89 15.59
C GLY A 157 9.30 8.88 15.43
N ILE A 158 8.17 8.43 14.90
CA ILE A 158 6.94 9.23 14.80
C ILE A 158 6.41 9.60 16.18
N LEU A 159 6.39 8.63 17.10
CA LEU A 159 5.92 8.87 18.48
C LEU A 159 6.83 9.86 19.23
N VAL A 160 8.13 9.74 19.06
CA VAL A 160 9.12 10.64 19.68
C VAL A 160 9.04 12.05 19.09
N LEU A 161 8.85 12.21 17.79
CA LEU A 161 8.70 13.52 17.16
C LEU A 161 7.41 14.22 17.60
N VAL A 162 6.30 13.47 17.75
CA VAL A 162 5.05 14.02 18.29
C VAL A 162 5.22 14.43 19.75
N PHE A 163 5.94 13.65 20.56
CA PHE A 163 6.17 13.98 21.97
C PHE A 163 7.10 15.17 22.15
N CYS A 164 8.17 15.30 21.33
CA CYS A 164 9.07 16.44 21.35
C CYS A 164 8.40 17.75 20.92
N SER A 165 7.49 17.70 19.93
CA SER A 165 6.75 18.91 19.51
C SER A 165 5.73 19.38 20.54
N LEU A 166 5.22 18.49 21.39
CA LEU A 166 4.33 18.85 22.50
C LEU A 166 5.09 19.42 23.71
N SER A 167 6.35 19.02 23.91
CA SER A 167 7.17 19.48 25.03
C SER A 167 7.83 20.84 24.79
N THR A 168 8.00 21.28 23.56
CA THR A 168 8.59 22.59 23.22
C THR A 168 7.56 23.73 23.13
N GLY A 169 6.28 23.45 23.29
CA GLY A 169 5.21 24.45 23.30
C GLY A 169 4.90 25.07 24.68
N TRP A 170 5.69 24.75 25.72
CA TRP A 170 5.51 25.26 27.10
C TRP A 170 6.81 25.89 27.65
N LEU A 171 7.37 26.83 26.92
CA LEU A 171 8.37 27.80 27.45
C LEU A 171 8.13 29.17 26.83
#